data_c81da273aeb4169505230f036beb2558
#
_entry.id   c81da273aeb4169505230f036beb2558
#
_cell.length_a   1.000
_cell.length_b   1.000
_cell.length_c   1.000
_cell.angle_alpha   90.00
_cell.angle_beta   90.00
_cell.angle_gamma   90.00
#
_symmetry.space_group_name_H-M   'P 1'
#
loop_
_entity.id
_entity.type
_entity.pdbx_description
1 polymer ?
#
loop_
_entity_poly.entity_id
_entity_poly.type
_entity_poly.pdbx_seq_one_letter_code
_entity_poly.pdbx_strand_id
1 'polypeptide(L)'
;MSKDSKITNGVMLNAYPDSIGTNLNDMVTMLKMPQFKNVFSLFYVLPTFFNSDLDRGFSIIDYDLNKDLVSQKDLKALEKLGLQLKFDIVLNHLSVASPQFKDLLKHGNQSKYKDFFINWNSFWEGNGSIGDNGVIIPKEEFLNKLFMRKSGLPILKVPFPDGTEKPYWNTFYQQITYKKITESDLQSIKDLSHSEASDIAQKINDTIEENKDVNAVDFGDYNYLKNKILQVVNQKRTYLGQMDVNAKSELVWDFYEETLKKVSDFGCKILRLDAFAYLHKEIGQTNFFNKPGTWDYLRRLKEIAQKNNLTVLPEIHAEYGLHLHDEVANEGYYIYDFFLPGLTIHTIENRDSRALITWAKEIISKGYKTVNMLGCHD
;
A
#
# COMPACT_ATOMS: atom_id res chain seq x y z
N MET A 1 17.27 13.00 -27.02
CA MET A 1 16.03 12.26 -27.40
C MET A 1 16.07 10.94 -26.67
N SER A 2 15.36 10.79 -25.54
CA SER A 2 15.21 9.51 -24.87
C SER A 2 14.43 8.60 -25.82
N LYS A 3 14.96 7.41 -26.09
CA LYS A 3 14.17 6.36 -26.72
C LYS A 3 13.10 5.98 -25.69
N ASP A 4 11.88 6.49 -25.84
CA ASP A 4 10.75 5.94 -25.13
C ASP A 4 10.78 4.44 -25.37
N SER A 5 10.89 3.66 -24.31
CA SER A 5 10.86 2.21 -24.39
C SER A 5 9.46 1.84 -24.92
N LYS A 6 9.37 1.50 -26.19
CA LYS A 6 8.10 1.24 -26.85
C LYS A 6 7.42 0.07 -26.16
N ILE A 7 6.29 0.34 -25.50
CA ILE A 7 5.44 -0.73 -24.98
C ILE A 7 4.89 -1.53 -26.15
N THR A 8 5.05 -2.84 -26.10
CA THR A 8 4.49 -3.74 -27.11
C THR A 8 2.97 -3.75 -27.01
N ASN A 9 2.28 -3.53 -28.12
CA ASN A 9 0.85 -3.73 -28.19
C ASN A 9 0.56 -5.25 -28.22
N GLY A 10 -0.22 -5.75 -27.27
CA GLY A 10 -0.51 -7.17 -27.18
C GLY A 10 -1.26 -7.54 -25.91
N VAL A 11 -1.36 -8.84 -25.66
CA VAL A 11 -2.08 -9.38 -24.51
C VAL A 11 -1.15 -9.41 -23.29
N MET A 12 -1.64 -8.87 -22.19
CA MET A 12 -0.95 -8.88 -20.88
C MET A 12 -1.54 -9.96 -19.99
N LEU A 13 -0.71 -10.90 -19.55
CA LEU A 13 -1.07 -11.80 -18.45
C LEU A 13 -1.01 -11.01 -17.14
N ASN A 14 -2.02 -11.16 -16.29
CA ASN A 14 -2.07 -10.58 -14.95
C ASN A 14 -2.15 -11.71 -13.92
N ALA A 15 -1.14 -11.86 -13.08
CA ALA A 15 -1.09 -12.93 -12.08
C ALA A 15 -0.14 -12.63 -10.92
N TYR A 16 -0.46 -13.17 -9.76
CA TYR A 16 0.49 -13.30 -8.66
C TYR A 16 1.52 -14.40 -8.97
N PRO A 17 2.71 -14.36 -8.38
CA PRO A 17 3.71 -15.41 -8.54
C PRO A 17 3.19 -16.83 -8.20
N ASP A 18 2.23 -16.93 -7.28
CA ASP A 18 1.59 -18.14 -6.78
C ASP A 18 0.17 -18.39 -7.34
N SER A 19 -0.23 -17.68 -8.41
CA SER A 19 -1.56 -17.89 -9.02
C SER A 19 -1.75 -19.26 -9.66
N ILE A 20 -0.65 -19.88 -10.11
CA ILE A 20 -0.62 -21.25 -10.63
C ILE A 20 0.51 -21.98 -9.91
N GLY A 21 0.18 -23.07 -9.24
CA GLY A 21 1.16 -23.79 -8.43
C GLY A 21 1.52 -23.06 -7.15
N THR A 22 2.81 -22.95 -6.83
CA THR A 22 3.30 -22.47 -5.54
C THR A 22 4.20 -21.23 -5.65
N ASN A 23 4.73 -20.93 -6.82
CA ASN A 23 5.70 -19.86 -7.02
C ASN A 23 5.83 -19.47 -8.51
N LEU A 24 6.63 -18.45 -8.79
CA LEU A 24 6.81 -17.91 -10.15
C LEU A 24 7.38 -18.94 -11.16
N ASN A 25 8.14 -19.95 -10.70
CA ASN A 25 8.65 -20.98 -11.59
C ASN A 25 7.53 -21.82 -12.23
N ASP A 26 6.44 -22.04 -11.51
CA ASP A 26 5.27 -22.78 -12.03
C ASP A 26 4.60 -21.95 -13.15
N MET A 27 4.48 -20.63 -12.96
CA MET A 27 4.02 -19.71 -14.00
C MET A 27 4.93 -19.73 -15.24
N VAL A 28 6.24 -19.68 -15.03
CA VAL A 28 7.24 -19.76 -16.11
C VAL A 28 7.13 -21.10 -16.86
N THR A 29 6.88 -22.19 -16.15
CA THR A 29 6.69 -23.51 -16.74
C THR A 29 5.44 -23.53 -17.62
N MET A 30 4.33 -23.00 -17.14
CA MET A 30 3.10 -22.85 -17.93
C MET A 30 3.36 -22.02 -19.21
N LEU A 31 4.02 -20.87 -19.07
CA LEU A 31 4.28 -19.97 -20.21
C LEU A 31 5.17 -20.59 -21.29
N LYS A 32 5.97 -21.61 -20.95
CA LYS A 32 6.78 -22.39 -21.90
C LYS A 32 6.00 -23.46 -22.68
N MET A 33 4.79 -23.80 -22.23
CA MET A 33 3.98 -24.82 -22.91
C MET A 33 3.59 -24.35 -24.32
N PRO A 34 3.50 -25.26 -25.29
CA PRO A 34 3.17 -24.91 -26.69
C PRO A 34 1.88 -24.10 -26.85
N GLN A 35 0.90 -24.35 -25.99
CA GLN A 35 -0.42 -23.68 -25.99
C GLN A 35 -0.32 -22.19 -25.66
N PHE A 36 0.70 -21.78 -24.90
CA PHE A 36 0.91 -20.39 -24.46
C PHE A 36 2.00 -19.66 -25.25
N LYS A 37 2.63 -20.34 -26.20
CA LYS A 37 3.68 -19.75 -27.03
C LYS A 37 3.12 -18.59 -27.85
N ASN A 38 3.70 -17.39 -27.70
CA ASN A 38 3.29 -16.16 -28.38
C ASN A 38 1.86 -15.68 -28.08
N VAL A 39 1.21 -16.19 -27.03
CA VAL A 39 -0.12 -15.72 -26.60
C VAL A 39 0.01 -14.38 -25.89
N PHE A 40 0.99 -14.27 -25.01
CA PHE A 40 1.22 -13.07 -24.22
C PHE A 40 2.46 -12.31 -24.72
N SER A 41 2.37 -10.99 -24.75
CA SER A 41 3.49 -10.08 -25.02
C SER A 41 3.99 -9.39 -23.77
N LEU A 42 3.14 -9.33 -22.74
CA LEU A 42 3.41 -8.66 -21.48
C LEU A 42 3.00 -9.56 -20.30
N PHE A 43 3.66 -9.38 -19.18
CA PHE A 43 3.28 -10.04 -17.94
C PHE A 43 3.29 -9.04 -16.78
N TYR A 44 2.13 -8.81 -16.22
CA TYR A 44 1.96 -8.07 -14.98
C TYR A 44 2.10 -9.04 -13.82
N VAL A 45 3.26 -8.99 -13.16
CA VAL A 45 3.51 -9.76 -11.95
C VAL A 45 3.10 -8.92 -10.75
N LEU A 46 2.11 -9.40 -10.01
CA LEU A 46 1.49 -8.72 -8.89
C LEU A 46 2.40 -8.69 -7.64
N PRO A 47 2.20 -7.77 -6.71
CA PRO A 47 3.22 -7.30 -5.78
C PRO A 47 3.67 -8.28 -4.68
N THR A 48 3.06 -9.47 -4.51
CA THR A 48 3.69 -10.53 -3.70
C THR A 48 5.05 -10.99 -4.26
N PHE A 49 5.42 -10.47 -5.43
CA PHE A 49 6.76 -10.54 -6.01
C PHE A 49 7.84 -9.92 -5.10
N PHE A 50 7.46 -8.92 -4.31
CA PHE A 50 8.31 -8.25 -3.33
C PHE A 50 7.99 -8.72 -1.90
N ASN A 51 8.86 -8.39 -0.94
CA ASN A 51 8.59 -8.64 0.46
C ASN A 51 7.43 -7.75 0.94
N SER A 52 6.38 -8.39 1.42
CA SER A 52 5.14 -7.75 1.86
C SER A 52 4.45 -8.55 2.96
N ASP A 53 3.52 -7.96 3.71
CA ASP A 53 2.87 -8.62 4.85
C ASP A 53 1.33 -8.59 4.81
N LEU A 54 0.73 -7.62 4.17
CA LEU A 54 -0.73 -7.46 4.09
C LEU A 54 -1.18 -7.18 2.65
N ASP A 55 -2.51 -7.18 2.45
CA ASP A 55 -3.16 -6.66 1.25
C ASP A 55 -2.65 -7.33 -0.04
N ARG A 56 -2.44 -8.65 0.02
CA ARG A 56 -1.92 -9.45 -1.12
C ARG A 56 -0.71 -8.82 -1.81
N GLY A 57 0.19 -8.23 -1.02
CA GLY A 57 1.44 -7.66 -1.53
C GLY A 57 1.49 -6.14 -1.57
N PHE A 58 0.36 -5.44 -1.45
CA PHE A 58 0.33 -3.97 -1.48
C PHE A 58 0.78 -3.32 -0.16
N SER A 59 1.02 -4.10 0.90
CA SER A 59 1.71 -3.65 2.11
C SER A 59 3.19 -4.00 2.03
N ILE A 60 3.93 -3.17 1.32
CA ILE A 60 5.35 -3.40 1.02
C ILE A 60 6.21 -3.25 2.27
N ILE A 61 7.02 -4.27 2.56
CA ILE A 61 8.10 -4.21 3.56
C ILE A 61 9.33 -3.58 2.91
N ASP A 62 9.76 -4.14 1.79
CA ASP A 62 10.84 -3.64 0.94
C ASP A 62 10.67 -4.17 -0.49
N TYR A 63 11.43 -3.60 -1.43
CA TYR A 63 11.42 -3.99 -2.83
C TYR A 63 12.51 -5.03 -3.17
N ASP A 64 12.91 -5.87 -2.20
CA ASP A 64 13.65 -7.09 -2.49
C ASP A 64 12.70 -8.19 -2.96
N LEU A 65 13.25 -9.14 -3.73
CA LEU A 65 12.46 -10.28 -4.18
C LEU A 65 11.98 -11.11 -2.98
N ASN A 66 10.71 -11.46 -2.99
CA ASN A 66 10.17 -12.46 -2.07
C ASN A 66 10.74 -13.84 -2.44
N LYS A 67 11.75 -14.27 -1.71
CA LYS A 67 12.51 -15.48 -2.00
C LYS A 67 11.71 -16.76 -1.89
N ASP A 68 10.57 -16.72 -1.20
CA ASP A 68 9.66 -17.87 -1.10
C ASP A 68 8.89 -18.08 -2.41
N LEU A 69 8.68 -17.01 -3.18
CA LEU A 69 7.87 -17.04 -4.39
C LEU A 69 8.68 -16.81 -5.68
N VAL A 70 9.84 -16.14 -5.60
CA VAL A 70 10.55 -15.64 -6.78
C VAL A 70 12.06 -15.88 -6.68
N SER A 71 12.65 -16.37 -7.75
CA SER A 71 14.10 -16.54 -7.86
C SER A 71 14.67 -15.75 -9.05
N GLN A 72 15.97 -15.46 -8.99
CA GLN A 72 16.71 -14.84 -10.10
C GLN A 72 16.66 -15.70 -11.39
N LYS A 73 16.46 -17.03 -11.25
CA LYS A 73 16.32 -17.92 -12.41
C LYS A 73 15.01 -17.69 -13.14
N ASP A 74 13.95 -17.38 -12.40
CA ASP A 74 12.62 -17.11 -12.96
C ASP A 74 12.64 -15.83 -13.77
N LEU A 75 13.28 -14.75 -13.27
CA LEU A 75 13.44 -13.51 -14.01
C LEU A 75 14.19 -13.71 -15.32
N LYS A 76 15.32 -14.43 -15.28
CA LYS A 76 16.07 -14.78 -16.51
C LYS A 76 15.26 -15.63 -17.48
N ALA A 77 14.38 -16.48 -16.98
CA ALA A 77 13.51 -17.31 -17.80
C ALA A 77 12.40 -16.47 -18.45
N LEU A 78 11.81 -15.52 -17.74
CA LEU A 78 10.84 -14.57 -18.28
C LEU A 78 11.47 -13.66 -19.35
N GLU A 79 12.68 -13.18 -19.13
CA GLU A 79 13.44 -12.40 -20.11
C GLU A 79 13.63 -13.19 -21.42
N LYS A 80 14.01 -14.48 -21.32
CA LYS A 80 14.18 -15.37 -22.49
C LYS A 80 12.88 -15.65 -23.24
N LEU A 81 11.73 -15.53 -22.59
CA LEU A 81 10.42 -15.60 -23.25
C LEU A 81 10.05 -14.34 -24.03
N GLY A 82 10.83 -13.26 -23.88
CA GLY A 82 10.60 -12.01 -24.58
C GLY A 82 9.41 -11.19 -24.05
N LEU A 83 8.92 -11.50 -22.84
CA LEU A 83 7.82 -10.79 -22.21
C LEU A 83 8.27 -9.45 -21.64
N GLN A 84 7.53 -8.39 -21.89
CA GLN A 84 7.71 -7.13 -21.18
C GLN A 84 7.04 -7.23 -19.81
N LEU A 85 7.81 -6.99 -18.75
CA LEU A 85 7.33 -7.11 -17.38
C LEU A 85 6.73 -5.80 -16.88
N LYS A 86 5.62 -5.92 -16.17
CA LYS A 86 4.97 -4.84 -15.43
C LYS A 86 4.99 -5.17 -13.95
N PHE A 87 5.41 -4.20 -13.11
CA PHE A 87 5.38 -4.29 -11.65
C PHE A 87 4.64 -3.10 -11.05
N ASP A 88 4.34 -3.20 -9.76
CA ASP A 88 3.81 -2.10 -8.96
C ASP A 88 4.90 -1.37 -8.19
N ILE A 89 4.67 -0.08 -7.99
CA ILE A 89 5.24 0.67 -6.88
C ILE A 89 4.10 1.27 -6.07
N VAL A 90 4.07 0.94 -4.79
CA VAL A 90 3.14 1.53 -3.84
C VAL A 90 3.72 2.85 -3.35
N LEU A 91 3.11 3.96 -3.73
CA LEU A 91 3.69 5.28 -3.48
C LEU A 91 3.27 5.86 -2.14
N ASN A 92 2.00 5.69 -1.77
CA ASN A 92 1.46 6.39 -0.60
C ASN A 92 1.97 5.86 0.72
N HIS A 93 2.35 4.58 0.82
CA HIS A 93 2.62 3.94 2.11
C HIS A 93 3.64 2.80 2.04
N LEU A 94 4.19 2.48 3.20
CA LEU A 94 4.96 1.26 3.45
C LEU A 94 4.40 0.53 4.67
N SER A 95 4.68 -0.78 4.77
CA SER A 95 4.36 -1.58 5.95
C SER A 95 5.07 -1.04 7.21
N VAL A 96 4.43 -1.18 8.35
CA VAL A 96 5.07 -1.00 9.67
C VAL A 96 6.27 -1.92 9.87
N ALA A 97 6.35 -3.02 9.11
CA ALA A 97 7.49 -3.93 9.11
C ALA A 97 8.65 -3.45 8.24
N SER A 98 8.51 -2.34 7.51
CA SER A 98 9.60 -1.79 6.69
C SER A 98 10.81 -1.40 7.54
N PRO A 99 12.04 -1.52 6.99
CA PRO A 99 13.25 -1.11 7.68
C PRO A 99 13.19 0.34 8.18
N GLN A 100 12.59 1.24 7.39
CA GLN A 100 12.42 2.66 7.71
C GLN A 100 11.53 2.86 8.95
N PHE A 101 10.39 2.17 8.99
CA PHE A 101 9.47 2.32 10.13
C PHE A 101 9.99 1.63 11.39
N LYS A 102 10.64 0.47 11.25
CA LYS A 102 11.34 -0.19 12.38
C LYS A 102 12.43 0.68 12.98
N ASP A 103 13.22 1.36 12.15
CA ASP A 103 14.24 2.31 12.63
C ASP A 103 13.59 3.47 13.39
N LEU A 104 12.47 4.00 12.86
CA LEU A 104 11.69 5.05 13.52
C LEU A 104 11.19 4.59 14.91
N LEU A 105 10.61 3.40 15.01
CA LEU A 105 10.13 2.88 16.29
C LEU A 105 11.27 2.62 17.29
N LYS A 106 12.45 2.22 16.80
CA LYS A 106 13.61 1.92 17.63
C LYS A 106 14.31 3.18 18.15
N HIS A 107 14.42 4.22 17.35
CA HIS A 107 15.20 5.40 17.66
C HIS A 107 14.37 6.66 17.91
N GLY A 108 13.07 6.61 17.66
CA GLY A 108 12.13 7.72 17.87
C GLY A 108 12.57 8.99 17.14
N ASN A 109 12.66 10.09 17.85
CA ASN A 109 13.08 11.38 17.30
C ASN A 109 14.56 11.41 16.84
N GLN A 110 15.38 10.40 17.21
CA GLN A 110 16.76 10.27 16.76
C GLN A 110 16.89 9.44 15.48
N SER A 111 15.80 8.87 14.98
CA SER A 111 15.78 8.13 13.72
C SER A 111 16.14 9.06 12.55
N LYS A 112 16.97 8.57 11.62
CA LYS A 112 17.17 9.24 10.33
C LYS A 112 15.90 9.29 9.48
N TYR A 113 14.92 8.44 9.77
CA TYR A 113 13.64 8.36 9.07
C TYR A 113 12.51 9.09 9.81
N LYS A 114 12.81 9.97 10.78
CA LYS A 114 11.79 10.70 11.55
C LYS A 114 10.83 11.51 10.67
N ASP A 115 11.32 12.00 9.53
CA ASP A 115 10.54 12.80 8.57
C ASP A 115 10.10 11.99 7.33
N PHE A 116 10.35 10.67 7.32
CA PHE A 116 9.98 9.80 6.21
C PHE A 116 8.48 9.46 6.19
N PHE A 117 7.86 9.37 7.36
CA PHE A 117 6.42 9.12 7.52
C PHE A 117 5.74 10.36 8.08
N ILE A 118 4.44 10.49 7.80
CA ILE A 118 3.67 11.66 8.25
C ILE A 118 3.27 11.50 9.72
N ASN A 119 3.94 12.23 10.62
CA ASN A 119 3.46 12.38 11.98
C ASN A 119 2.20 13.25 11.98
N TRP A 120 1.08 12.71 12.46
CA TRP A 120 -0.21 13.37 12.42
C TRP A 120 -0.23 14.69 13.20
N ASN A 121 0.29 14.69 14.42
CA ASN A 121 0.29 15.88 15.26
C ASN A 121 1.18 16.99 14.67
N SER A 122 2.36 16.63 14.15
CA SER A 122 3.23 17.61 13.50
C SER A 122 2.61 18.19 12.22
N PHE A 123 1.87 17.37 11.46
CA PHE A 123 1.19 17.84 10.26
C PHE A 123 0.07 18.85 10.58
N TRP A 124 -0.69 18.62 11.66
CA TRP A 124 -1.84 19.45 12.05
C TRP A 124 -1.50 20.50 13.11
N GLU A 125 -0.24 20.71 13.45
CA GLU A 125 0.19 21.70 14.43
C GLU A 125 -0.38 23.10 14.08
N GLY A 126 -1.02 23.76 15.06
CA GLY A 126 -1.68 25.07 14.85
C GLY A 126 -3.01 25.02 14.07
N ASN A 127 -3.43 23.87 13.55
CA ASN A 127 -4.63 23.72 12.70
C ASN A 127 -5.73 22.85 13.32
N GLY A 128 -5.67 22.65 14.63
CA GLY A 128 -6.63 21.85 15.38
C GLY A 128 -6.46 22.02 16.87
N SER A 129 -7.20 21.22 17.65
CA SER A 129 -7.12 21.16 19.12
C SER A 129 -6.65 19.78 19.57
N ILE A 130 -5.91 19.72 20.67
CA ILE A 130 -5.47 18.46 21.27
C ILE A 130 -6.67 17.81 21.97
N GLY A 131 -7.04 16.60 21.56
CA GLY A 131 -8.05 15.77 22.23
C GLY A 131 -7.50 15.09 23.48
N ASP A 132 -8.39 14.47 24.27
CA ASP A 132 -8.07 13.80 25.55
C ASP A 132 -7.03 12.68 25.41
N ASN A 133 -6.93 12.07 24.23
CA ASN A 133 -5.96 11.01 23.92
C ASN A 133 -4.61 11.52 23.39
N GLY A 134 -4.37 12.86 23.44
CA GLY A 134 -3.14 13.49 22.97
C GLY A 134 -3.00 13.61 21.45
N VAL A 135 -4.07 13.33 20.70
CA VAL A 135 -4.11 13.46 19.22
C VAL A 135 -4.72 14.79 18.83
N ILE A 136 -4.13 15.50 17.89
CA ILE A 136 -4.75 16.72 17.34
C ILE A 136 -5.97 16.33 16.50
N ILE A 137 -7.10 16.91 16.86
CA ILE A 137 -8.33 16.90 16.06
C ILE A 137 -8.30 18.15 15.19
N PRO A 138 -8.13 18.02 13.87
CA PRO A 138 -8.12 19.16 12.96
C PRO A 138 -9.43 19.92 13.03
N LYS A 139 -9.39 21.21 12.66
CA LYS A 139 -10.60 22.02 12.54
C LYS A 139 -11.57 21.37 11.55
N GLU A 140 -12.86 21.50 11.81
CA GLU A 140 -13.92 20.88 11.02
C GLU A 140 -13.82 21.25 9.53
N GLU A 141 -13.49 22.52 9.22
CA GLU A 141 -13.27 23.00 7.86
C GLU A 141 -12.18 22.24 7.09
N PHE A 142 -11.20 21.64 7.80
CA PHE A 142 -10.15 20.82 7.21
C PHE A 142 -10.56 19.35 7.15
N LEU A 143 -11.19 18.82 8.21
CA LEU A 143 -11.68 17.45 8.24
C LEU A 143 -12.67 17.16 7.11
N ASN A 144 -13.58 18.11 6.84
CA ASN A 144 -14.60 17.96 5.79
C ASN A 144 -14.01 17.91 4.38
N LYS A 145 -12.74 18.29 4.20
CA LYS A 145 -12.03 18.18 2.91
C LYS A 145 -11.29 16.87 2.75
N LEU A 146 -11.07 16.12 3.84
CA LEU A 146 -10.34 14.88 3.77
C LEU A 146 -11.21 13.76 3.20
N PHE A 147 -10.65 13.05 2.25
CA PHE A 147 -11.22 11.79 1.77
C PHE A 147 -10.85 10.68 2.77
N MET A 148 -11.85 10.16 3.47
CA MET A 148 -11.69 9.13 4.50
C MET A 148 -12.05 7.75 3.94
N ARG A 149 -11.11 6.83 3.99
CA ARG A 149 -11.35 5.43 3.56
C ARG A 149 -11.92 4.55 4.70
N LYS A 150 -11.83 5.02 5.93
CA LYS A 150 -12.32 4.32 7.12
C LYS A 150 -12.95 5.31 8.09
N SER A 151 -13.76 4.83 9.01
CA SER A 151 -14.35 5.67 10.06
C SER A 151 -13.29 6.17 11.05
N GLY A 152 -13.48 7.38 11.56
CA GLY A 152 -12.56 8.03 12.48
C GLY A 152 -11.33 8.64 11.81
N LEU A 153 -10.40 9.14 12.61
CA LEU A 153 -9.17 9.73 12.09
C LEU A 153 -8.28 8.64 11.45
N PRO A 154 -7.64 8.93 10.31
CA PRO A 154 -6.77 7.98 9.61
C PRO A 154 -5.40 7.92 10.27
N ILE A 155 -5.33 7.37 11.48
CA ILE A 155 -4.10 7.32 12.29
C ILE A 155 -3.86 5.94 12.87
N LEU A 156 -2.59 5.63 13.10
CA LEU A 156 -2.12 4.58 13.98
C LEU A 156 -1.22 5.21 15.05
N LYS A 157 -1.54 4.97 16.33
CA LYS A 157 -0.67 5.37 17.46
C LYS A 157 0.40 4.30 17.67
N VAL A 158 1.64 4.74 17.74
CA VAL A 158 2.79 3.85 17.93
C VAL A 158 3.65 4.29 19.10
N PRO A 159 4.22 3.35 19.88
CA PRO A 159 5.05 3.66 21.04
C PRO A 159 6.42 4.14 20.57
N PHE A 160 6.93 5.16 21.27
CA PHE A 160 8.29 5.66 21.12
C PHE A 160 9.18 5.22 22.27
N PRO A 161 10.52 5.23 22.10
CA PRO A 161 11.45 4.82 23.17
C PRO A 161 11.38 5.68 24.45
N ASP A 162 10.86 6.90 24.34
CA ASP A 162 10.64 7.81 25.48
C ASP A 162 9.37 7.49 26.28
N GLY A 163 8.67 6.39 25.94
CA GLY A 163 7.43 5.95 26.57
C GLY A 163 6.18 6.71 26.10
N THR A 164 6.31 7.65 25.17
CA THR A 164 5.15 8.33 24.57
C THR A 164 4.58 7.54 23.42
N GLU A 165 3.29 7.74 23.12
CA GLU A 165 2.68 7.27 21.87
C GLU A 165 2.57 8.43 20.88
N LYS A 166 2.94 8.17 19.64
CA LYS A 166 2.86 9.17 18.56
C LYS A 166 1.86 8.71 17.48
N PRO A 167 0.92 9.57 17.08
CA PRO A 167 0.00 9.27 15.98
C PRO A 167 0.69 9.53 14.65
N TYR A 168 0.66 8.52 13.77
CA TYR A 168 1.12 8.62 12.38
C TYR A 168 -0.05 8.44 11.43
N TRP A 169 0.01 9.09 10.28
CA TRP A 169 -1.02 8.97 9.24
C TRP A 169 -1.07 7.54 8.71
N ASN A 170 -2.29 6.99 8.64
CA ASN A 170 -2.56 5.65 8.14
C ASN A 170 -3.88 5.66 7.35
N THR A 171 -3.79 5.82 6.04
CA THR A 171 -4.96 5.92 5.15
C THR A 171 -5.68 4.59 4.97
N PHE A 172 -4.93 3.49 4.88
CA PHE A 172 -5.46 2.19 4.50
C PHE A 172 -5.57 1.22 5.68
N TYR A 173 -4.90 0.07 5.58
CA TYR A 173 -5.02 -1.00 6.57
C TYR A 173 -4.25 -0.72 7.85
N GLN A 174 -4.86 -1.09 8.96
CA GLN A 174 -4.18 -1.24 10.24
C GLN A 174 -4.83 -2.37 11.03
N GLN A 175 -4.00 -3.12 11.71
CA GLN A 175 -4.41 -4.12 12.67
C GLN A 175 -3.45 -4.11 13.85
N ILE A 176 -3.99 -4.08 15.06
CA ILE A 176 -3.22 -4.28 16.28
C ILE A 176 -3.41 -5.74 16.67
N THR A 177 -2.30 -6.44 16.85
CA THR A 177 -2.27 -7.81 17.34
C THR A 177 -1.36 -7.89 18.55
N TYR A 178 -1.41 -9.01 19.27
CA TYR A 178 -0.59 -9.22 20.45
C TYR A 178 0.09 -10.58 20.33
N LYS A 179 1.35 -10.65 20.74
CA LYS A 179 1.99 -11.96 20.98
C LYS A 179 1.33 -12.59 22.20
N LYS A 180 1.30 -13.93 22.24
CA LYS A 180 0.79 -14.65 23.39
C LYS A 180 1.49 -14.18 24.66
N ILE A 181 0.68 -14.01 25.71
CA ILE A 181 1.12 -13.69 27.06
C ILE A 181 1.38 -15.01 27.78
N THR A 182 2.49 -15.07 28.47
CA THR A 182 2.84 -16.20 29.32
C THR A 182 2.76 -15.80 30.80
N GLU A 183 2.65 -16.77 31.65
CA GLU A 183 2.76 -16.56 33.13
C GLU A 183 4.02 -15.76 33.48
N SER A 184 5.16 -16.08 32.85
CA SER A 184 6.44 -15.40 33.10
C SER A 184 6.43 -13.91 32.73
N ASP A 185 5.61 -13.51 31.80
CA ASP A 185 5.46 -12.09 31.43
C ASP A 185 4.78 -11.29 32.56
N LEU A 186 3.89 -11.93 33.31
CA LEU A 186 3.14 -11.33 34.41
C LEU A 186 3.85 -11.41 35.78
N GLN A 187 4.98 -12.14 35.90
CA GLN A 187 5.75 -12.28 37.13
C GLN A 187 6.27 -10.95 37.70
N SER A 188 6.41 -9.91 36.87
CA SER A 188 6.77 -8.57 37.36
C SER A 188 5.70 -7.94 38.25
N ILE A 189 4.46 -8.48 38.23
CA ILE A 189 3.33 -8.03 39.03
C ILE A 189 3.35 -8.82 40.35
N LYS A 190 3.99 -8.26 41.38
CA LYS A 190 4.26 -8.94 42.68
C LYS A 190 3.02 -9.45 43.43
N ASP A 191 1.85 -8.93 43.05
CA ASP A 191 0.58 -9.25 43.75
C ASP A 191 -0.13 -10.48 43.11
N LEU A 192 0.52 -11.19 42.18
CA LEU A 192 -0.01 -12.40 41.53
C LEU A 192 0.82 -13.62 41.91
N SER A 193 0.14 -14.70 42.29
CA SER A 193 0.73 -16.05 42.37
C SER A 193 0.92 -16.64 40.96
N HIS A 194 1.71 -17.70 40.84
CA HIS A 194 1.90 -18.42 39.58
C HIS A 194 0.59 -18.90 38.94
N SER A 195 -0.34 -19.46 39.73
CA SER A 195 -1.62 -19.94 39.25
C SER A 195 -2.48 -18.80 38.71
N GLU A 196 -2.56 -17.69 39.45
CA GLU A 196 -3.32 -16.51 39.05
C GLU A 196 -2.76 -15.85 37.80
N ALA A 197 -1.43 -15.75 37.70
CA ALA A 197 -0.77 -15.24 36.48
C ALA A 197 -1.06 -16.13 35.25
N SER A 198 -1.11 -17.45 35.43
CA SER A 198 -1.47 -18.41 34.40
C SER A 198 -2.91 -18.23 33.92
N ASP A 199 -3.85 -18.13 34.84
CA ASP A 199 -5.28 -17.94 34.54
C ASP A 199 -5.53 -16.60 33.82
N ILE A 200 -4.87 -15.54 34.26
CA ILE A 200 -4.95 -14.21 33.63
C ILE A 200 -4.33 -14.26 32.21
N ALA A 201 -3.17 -14.91 32.06
CA ALA A 201 -2.52 -15.05 30.76
C ALA A 201 -3.42 -15.83 29.78
N GLN A 202 -4.05 -16.92 30.24
CA GLN A 202 -4.98 -17.69 29.42
C GLN A 202 -6.17 -16.82 28.97
N LYS A 203 -6.80 -16.09 29.89
CA LYS A 203 -7.94 -15.23 29.60
C LYS A 203 -7.60 -14.13 28.58
N ILE A 204 -6.39 -13.56 28.67
CA ILE A 204 -5.90 -12.58 27.69
C ILE A 204 -5.71 -13.25 26.32
N ASN A 205 -5.07 -14.43 26.28
CA ASN A 205 -4.81 -15.15 25.05
C ASN A 205 -6.10 -15.57 24.34
N ASP A 206 -7.10 -16.04 25.09
CA ASP A 206 -8.43 -16.36 24.53
C ASP A 206 -9.07 -15.12 23.90
N THR A 207 -8.97 -13.96 24.59
CA THR A 207 -9.49 -12.68 24.08
C THR A 207 -8.77 -12.26 22.79
N ILE A 208 -7.44 -12.47 22.72
CA ILE A 208 -6.63 -12.19 21.52
C ILE A 208 -7.04 -13.12 20.36
N GLU A 209 -7.19 -14.42 20.63
CA GLU A 209 -7.58 -15.42 19.61
C GLU A 209 -9.00 -15.15 19.08
N GLU A 210 -9.89 -14.66 19.92
CA GLU A 210 -11.24 -14.26 19.53
C GLU A 210 -11.32 -12.88 18.84
N ASN A 211 -10.19 -12.19 18.64
CA ASN A 211 -10.10 -10.82 18.11
C ASN A 211 -10.96 -9.80 18.86
N LYS A 212 -11.12 -9.98 20.17
CA LYS A 212 -11.82 -9.04 21.04
C LYS A 212 -10.87 -7.98 21.61
N ASP A 213 -11.45 -6.88 22.10
CA ASP A 213 -10.66 -5.81 22.71
C ASP A 213 -10.07 -6.25 24.06
N VAL A 214 -8.73 -6.36 24.09
CA VAL A 214 -8.01 -6.73 25.33
C VAL A 214 -8.18 -5.70 26.46
N ASN A 215 -8.48 -4.43 26.13
CA ASN A 215 -8.73 -3.41 27.13
C ASN A 215 -10.09 -3.58 27.82
N ALA A 216 -11.01 -4.28 27.18
CA ALA A 216 -12.33 -4.59 27.73
C ALA A 216 -12.36 -5.83 28.64
N VAL A 217 -11.23 -6.56 28.74
CA VAL A 217 -11.16 -7.76 29.58
C VAL A 217 -11.50 -7.42 31.05
N ASP A 218 -12.41 -8.21 31.62
CA ASP A 218 -12.72 -8.20 33.04
C ASP A 218 -11.88 -9.28 33.73
N PHE A 219 -11.01 -8.88 34.64
CA PHE A 219 -10.14 -9.77 35.43
C PHE A 219 -10.74 -10.20 36.75
N GLY A 220 -12.05 -9.91 37.02
CA GLY A 220 -12.73 -10.28 38.24
C GLY A 220 -12.06 -9.64 39.46
N ASP A 221 -11.70 -10.46 40.44
CA ASP A 221 -11.08 -9.99 41.71
C ASP A 221 -9.73 -9.27 41.46
N TYR A 222 -9.12 -9.44 40.28
CA TYR A 222 -7.85 -8.80 39.93
C TYR A 222 -8.01 -7.52 39.13
N ASN A 223 -9.22 -6.97 39.01
CA ASN A 223 -9.44 -5.71 38.26
C ASN A 223 -8.66 -4.52 38.85
N TYR A 224 -8.30 -4.55 40.11
CA TYR A 224 -7.42 -3.52 40.68
C TYR A 224 -5.99 -3.54 40.11
N LEU A 225 -5.56 -4.65 39.51
CA LEU A 225 -4.27 -4.80 38.81
C LEU A 225 -4.40 -4.53 37.31
N LYS A 226 -5.60 -4.27 36.79
CA LYS A 226 -5.88 -4.18 35.35
C LYS A 226 -4.88 -3.29 34.61
N ASN A 227 -4.54 -2.12 35.14
CA ASN A 227 -3.59 -1.21 34.49
C ASN A 227 -2.19 -1.81 34.41
N LYS A 228 -1.71 -2.51 35.44
CA LYS A 228 -0.41 -3.19 35.44
C LYS A 228 -0.40 -4.35 34.43
N ILE A 229 -1.47 -5.14 34.38
CA ILE A 229 -1.64 -6.25 33.44
C ILE A 229 -1.65 -5.73 32.02
N LEU A 230 -2.47 -4.73 31.70
CA LEU A 230 -2.56 -4.13 30.38
C LEU A 230 -1.24 -3.47 29.96
N GLN A 231 -0.45 -2.95 30.87
CA GLN A 231 0.89 -2.44 30.57
C GLN A 231 1.81 -3.56 30.05
N VAL A 232 1.79 -4.74 30.66
CA VAL A 232 2.54 -5.91 30.20
C VAL A 232 2.02 -6.38 28.83
N VAL A 233 0.70 -6.49 28.68
CA VAL A 233 0.08 -6.86 27.39
C VAL A 233 0.48 -5.90 26.28
N ASN A 234 0.46 -4.60 26.53
CA ASN A 234 0.84 -3.59 25.56
C ASN A 234 2.34 -3.65 25.15
N GLN A 235 3.22 -4.18 26.01
CA GLN A 235 4.62 -4.46 25.61
C GLN A 235 4.74 -5.59 24.56
N LYS A 236 3.73 -6.48 24.50
CA LYS A 236 3.64 -7.56 23.51
C LYS A 236 2.83 -7.17 22.26
N ARG A 237 2.33 -5.94 22.22
CA ARG A 237 1.57 -5.42 21.09
C ARG A 237 2.43 -5.39 19.83
N THR A 238 1.88 -5.89 18.74
CA THR A 238 2.46 -5.83 17.40
C THR A 238 1.50 -5.11 16.48
N TYR A 239 2.05 -4.47 15.49
CA TYR A 239 1.28 -3.69 14.53
C TYR A 239 1.41 -4.33 13.16
N LEU A 240 0.29 -4.41 12.46
CA LEU A 240 0.24 -4.56 11.02
C LEU A 240 -0.41 -3.30 10.46
N GLY A 241 0.14 -2.73 9.43
CA GLY A 241 -0.43 -1.50 8.87
C GLY A 241 0.41 -0.89 7.78
N GLN A 242 -0.25 -0.02 7.04
CA GLN A 242 0.31 0.69 5.89
C GLN A 242 0.46 2.16 6.29
N MET A 243 1.69 2.59 6.56
CA MET A 243 2.00 3.92 7.08
C MET A 243 2.28 4.89 5.97
N ASP A 244 1.55 6.01 5.93
CA ASP A 244 1.66 7.00 4.89
C ASP A 244 3.02 7.71 4.92
N VAL A 245 3.68 7.74 3.77
CA VAL A 245 4.97 8.40 3.63
C VAL A 245 4.81 9.90 3.44
N ASN A 246 5.82 10.65 3.87
CA ASN A 246 5.87 12.09 3.75
C ASN A 246 6.57 12.51 2.45
N ALA A 247 5.83 12.65 1.37
CA ALA A 247 6.39 13.06 0.08
C ALA A 247 6.97 14.50 0.04
N LYS A 248 6.87 15.27 1.13
CA LYS A 248 7.60 16.53 1.31
C LYS A 248 9.07 16.29 1.71
N SER A 249 9.41 15.07 2.18
CA SER A 249 10.77 14.69 2.57
C SER A 249 11.56 14.17 1.38
N GLU A 250 12.75 14.72 1.15
CA GLU A 250 13.66 14.21 0.10
C GLU A 250 14.09 12.77 0.33
N LEU A 251 14.11 12.28 1.58
CA LEU A 251 14.37 10.86 1.89
C LEU A 251 13.39 9.90 1.21
N VAL A 252 12.15 10.33 0.99
CA VAL A 252 11.14 9.55 0.27
C VAL A 252 11.47 9.51 -1.22
N TRP A 253 11.98 10.59 -1.78
CA TRP A 253 12.38 10.65 -3.20
C TRP A 253 13.65 9.87 -3.47
N ASP A 254 14.63 9.90 -2.55
CA ASP A 254 15.81 9.04 -2.60
C ASP A 254 15.41 7.55 -2.60
N PHE A 255 14.46 7.19 -1.73
CA PHE A 255 13.88 5.84 -1.69
C PHE A 255 13.20 5.46 -3.01
N TYR A 256 12.46 6.37 -3.64
CA TYR A 256 11.85 6.10 -4.95
C TYR A 256 12.91 5.96 -6.04
N GLU A 257 13.95 6.79 -6.06
CA GLU A 257 15.03 6.66 -7.05
C GLU A 257 15.74 5.31 -6.95
N GLU A 258 16.08 4.88 -5.73
CA GLU A 258 16.69 3.57 -5.47
C GLU A 258 15.74 2.42 -5.88
N THR A 259 14.45 2.55 -5.55
CA THR A 259 13.44 1.54 -5.88
C THR A 259 13.22 1.43 -7.37
N LEU A 260 13.06 2.54 -8.09
CA LEU A 260 12.84 2.52 -9.54
C LEU A 260 14.03 1.91 -10.28
N LYS A 261 15.25 2.21 -9.84
CA LYS A 261 16.45 1.55 -10.36
C LYS A 261 16.41 0.04 -10.12
N LYS A 262 16.11 -0.38 -8.89
CA LYS A 262 16.05 -1.80 -8.50
C LYS A 262 15.02 -2.57 -9.33
N VAL A 263 13.80 -2.06 -9.49
CA VAL A 263 12.75 -2.73 -10.29
C VAL A 263 13.11 -2.76 -11.78
N SER A 264 13.80 -1.75 -12.29
CA SER A 264 14.36 -1.77 -13.65
C SER A 264 15.40 -2.90 -13.82
N ASP A 265 16.28 -3.09 -12.82
CA ASP A 265 17.29 -4.16 -12.80
C ASP A 265 16.63 -5.56 -12.76
N PHE A 266 15.42 -5.68 -12.23
CA PHE A 266 14.61 -6.90 -12.29
C PHE A 266 13.91 -7.10 -13.65
N GLY A 267 14.10 -6.22 -14.61
CA GLY A 267 13.54 -6.31 -15.95
C GLY A 267 12.20 -5.62 -16.15
N CYS A 268 11.76 -4.81 -15.19
CA CYS A 268 10.55 -4.00 -15.33
C CYS A 268 10.63 -3.10 -16.59
N LYS A 269 9.51 -2.98 -17.30
CA LYS A 269 9.34 -2.01 -18.40
C LYS A 269 8.17 -1.07 -18.16
N ILE A 270 7.13 -1.56 -17.47
CA ILE A 270 5.94 -0.80 -17.15
C ILE A 270 5.81 -0.78 -15.62
N LEU A 271 5.74 0.40 -15.05
CA LEU A 271 5.59 0.60 -13.62
C LEU A 271 4.21 1.18 -13.31
N ARG A 272 3.34 0.36 -12.68
CA ARG A 272 2.05 0.86 -12.19
C ARG A 272 2.30 1.65 -10.90
N LEU A 273 1.73 2.83 -10.85
CA LEU A 273 1.80 3.71 -9.69
C LEU A 273 0.56 3.50 -8.83
N ASP A 274 0.68 2.61 -7.84
CA ASP A 274 -0.39 2.31 -6.90
C ASP A 274 -0.56 3.45 -5.90
N ALA A 275 -1.82 3.77 -5.57
CA ALA A 275 -2.21 4.75 -4.56
C ALA A 275 -1.57 6.15 -4.72
N PHE A 276 -1.07 6.52 -5.91
CA PHE A 276 -0.42 7.83 -6.13
C PHE A 276 -1.35 9.01 -5.85
N ALA A 277 -2.64 8.83 -6.03
CA ALA A 277 -3.66 9.84 -5.77
C ALA A 277 -3.68 10.33 -4.31
N TYR A 278 -3.18 9.53 -3.39
CA TYR A 278 -3.13 9.84 -1.96
C TYR A 278 -1.78 10.41 -1.50
N LEU A 279 -0.77 10.44 -2.37
CA LEU A 279 0.60 10.77 -1.99
C LEU A 279 0.75 12.22 -1.50
N HIS A 280 0.11 13.17 -2.17
CA HIS A 280 0.20 14.59 -1.82
C HIS A 280 -0.82 14.96 -0.75
N LYS A 281 -0.34 15.49 0.38
CA LYS A 281 -1.16 15.99 1.49
C LYS A 281 -0.79 17.42 1.83
N GLU A 282 -1.79 18.32 1.87
CA GLU A 282 -1.65 19.72 2.19
C GLU A 282 -2.78 20.19 3.10
N ILE A 283 -2.46 21.05 4.08
CA ILE A 283 -3.46 21.60 5.00
C ILE A 283 -4.49 22.41 4.21
N GLY A 284 -5.76 22.19 4.53
CA GLY A 284 -6.87 22.90 3.90
C GLY A 284 -7.24 22.41 2.50
N GLN A 285 -6.62 21.32 2.02
CA GLN A 285 -6.95 20.68 0.76
C GLN A 285 -7.39 19.23 0.97
N THR A 286 -7.93 18.60 -0.08
CA THR A 286 -8.19 17.16 -0.07
C THR A 286 -6.88 16.37 -0.07
N ASN A 287 -6.90 15.17 0.48
CA ASN A 287 -5.80 14.20 0.44
C ASN A 287 -5.97 13.17 -0.69
N PHE A 288 -6.84 13.44 -1.67
CA PHE A 288 -7.12 12.54 -2.79
C PHE A 288 -7.19 13.36 -4.08
N PHE A 289 -6.34 13.05 -5.05
CA PHE A 289 -6.15 13.80 -6.31
C PHE A 289 -5.99 15.32 -6.08
N ASN A 290 -5.23 15.68 -5.07
CA ASN A 290 -4.96 17.08 -4.76
C ASN A 290 -4.21 17.77 -5.91
N LYS A 291 -4.71 18.93 -6.32
CA LYS A 291 -4.10 19.75 -7.38
C LYS A 291 -3.47 21.01 -6.78
N PRO A 292 -2.31 21.44 -7.29
CA PRO A 292 -1.49 20.83 -8.33
C PRO A 292 -0.58 19.67 -7.83
N GLY A 293 -0.44 19.51 -6.52
CA GLY A 293 0.60 18.73 -5.89
C GLY A 293 0.68 17.27 -6.34
N THR A 294 -0.45 16.56 -6.50
CA THR A 294 -0.45 15.17 -7.00
C THR A 294 0.14 15.10 -8.41
N TRP A 295 -0.17 16.07 -9.29
CA TRP A 295 0.36 16.13 -10.66
C TRP A 295 1.84 16.51 -10.69
N ASP A 296 2.30 17.39 -9.79
CA ASP A 296 3.73 17.74 -9.67
C ASP A 296 4.55 16.51 -9.25
N TYR A 297 4.05 15.73 -8.30
CA TYR A 297 4.69 14.47 -7.90
C TYR A 297 4.67 13.41 -9.01
N LEU A 298 3.57 13.33 -9.76
CA LEU A 298 3.50 12.42 -10.91
C LEU A 298 4.55 12.76 -11.98
N ARG A 299 4.75 14.06 -12.27
CA ARG A 299 5.80 14.52 -13.20
C ARG A 299 7.19 14.18 -12.69
N ARG A 300 7.48 14.42 -11.40
CA ARG A 300 8.76 14.06 -10.78
C ARG A 300 9.03 12.56 -10.87
N LEU A 301 8.04 11.72 -10.60
CA LEU A 301 8.14 10.26 -10.74
C LEU A 301 8.39 9.84 -12.19
N LYS A 302 7.73 10.48 -13.16
CA LYS A 302 7.98 10.21 -14.58
C LYS A 302 9.42 10.49 -14.98
N GLU A 303 10.00 11.58 -14.50
CA GLU A 303 11.40 11.93 -14.77
C GLU A 303 12.37 10.89 -14.20
N ILE A 304 12.15 10.42 -12.97
CA ILE A 304 12.95 9.37 -12.35
C ILE A 304 12.79 8.04 -13.12
N ALA A 305 11.57 7.70 -13.50
CA ALA A 305 11.26 6.49 -14.26
C ALA A 305 11.95 6.50 -15.63
N GLN A 306 11.93 7.63 -16.34
CA GLN A 306 12.58 7.78 -17.65
C GLN A 306 14.10 7.57 -17.59
N LYS A 307 14.76 8.03 -16.51
CA LYS A 307 16.19 7.78 -16.29
C LYS A 307 16.51 6.27 -16.20
N ASN A 308 15.54 5.47 -15.76
CA ASN A 308 15.63 4.03 -15.60
C ASN A 308 14.97 3.23 -16.74
N ASN A 309 14.64 3.87 -17.87
CA ASN A 309 13.94 3.26 -19.02
C ASN A 309 12.61 2.58 -18.65
N LEU A 310 11.89 3.14 -17.68
CA LEU A 310 10.57 2.69 -17.24
C LEU A 310 9.49 3.59 -17.85
N THR A 311 8.37 2.98 -18.21
CA THR A 311 7.13 3.68 -18.57
C THR A 311 6.17 3.62 -17.38
N VAL A 312 5.71 4.78 -16.91
CA VAL A 312 4.76 4.84 -15.79
C VAL A 312 3.32 4.68 -16.27
N LEU A 313 2.53 3.97 -15.49
CA LEU A 313 1.09 3.75 -15.67
C LEU A 313 0.38 4.14 -14.38
N PRO A 314 -0.10 5.39 -14.26
CA PRO A 314 -0.81 5.83 -13.06
C PRO A 314 -2.14 5.10 -12.93
N GLU A 315 -2.47 4.69 -11.69
CA GLU A 315 -3.79 4.19 -11.36
C GLU A 315 -4.75 5.36 -11.17
N ILE A 316 -5.71 5.51 -12.08
CA ILE A 316 -6.73 6.54 -12.00
C ILE A 316 -8.09 5.85 -11.97
N HIS A 317 -8.59 5.62 -10.76
CA HIS A 317 -9.92 5.08 -10.54
C HIS A 317 -10.80 6.20 -9.98
N ALA A 318 -11.54 6.86 -10.86
CA ALA A 318 -12.40 7.99 -10.52
C ALA A 318 -13.65 7.98 -11.40
N GLU A 319 -14.68 8.68 -10.95
CA GLU A 319 -15.89 8.87 -11.73
C GLU A 319 -15.61 9.58 -13.07
N TYR A 320 -16.32 9.16 -14.11
CA TYR A 320 -16.17 9.72 -15.46
C TYR A 320 -16.32 11.26 -15.47
N GLY A 321 -17.32 11.78 -14.74
CA GLY A 321 -17.61 13.22 -14.68
C GLY A 321 -16.49 14.09 -14.10
N LEU A 322 -15.53 13.51 -13.38
CA LEU A 322 -14.36 14.24 -12.87
C LEU A 322 -13.28 14.47 -13.92
N HIS A 323 -13.33 13.79 -15.05
CA HIS A 323 -12.38 13.91 -16.17
C HIS A 323 -10.90 13.76 -15.80
N LEU A 324 -10.58 13.09 -14.68
CA LEU A 324 -9.18 12.90 -14.23
C LEU A 324 -8.39 12.01 -15.20
N HIS A 325 -9.05 11.04 -15.83
CA HIS A 325 -8.45 10.22 -16.89
C HIS A 325 -8.04 11.06 -18.10
N ASP A 326 -8.84 12.07 -18.47
CA ASP A 326 -8.52 13.00 -19.56
C ASP A 326 -7.26 13.82 -19.24
N GLU A 327 -7.17 14.35 -18.02
CA GLU A 327 -6.04 15.16 -17.61
C GLU A 327 -4.73 14.39 -17.72
N VAL A 328 -4.71 13.16 -17.19
CA VAL A 328 -3.51 12.32 -17.19
C VAL A 328 -3.18 11.82 -18.61
N ALA A 329 -4.18 11.42 -19.39
CA ALA A 329 -3.96 11.02 -20.77
C ALA A 329 -3.41 12.16 -21.65
N ASN A 330 -3.88 13.39 -21.45
CA ASN A 330 -3.41 14.57 -22.16
C ASN A 330 -1.94 14.93 -21.84
N GLU A 331 -1.41 14.54 -20.67
CA GLU A 331 0.02 14.64 -20.34
C GLU A 331 0.85 13.49 -20.99
N GLY A 332 0.21 12.63 -21.78
CA GLY A 332 0.86 11.57 -22.57
C GLY A 332 1.09 10.26 -21.81
N TYR A 333 0.44 10.09 -20.66
CA TYR A 333 0.49 8.82 -19.93
C TYR A 333 -0.41 7.77 -20.57
N TYR A 334 -0.07 6.50 -20.35
CA TYR A 334 -1.03 5.42 -20.49
C TYR A 334 -2.02 5.49 -19.33
N ILE A 335 -3.27 5.12 -19.60
CA ILE A 335 -4.31 5.03 -18.56
C ILE A 335 -4.97 3.66 -18.58
N TYR A 336 -5.47 3.20 -17.41
CA TYR A 336 -6.37 2.06 -17.38
C TYR A 336 -7.74 2.45 -17.90
N ASP A 337 -8.33 1.57 -18.70
CA ASP A 337 -9.73 1.68 -19.09
C ASP A 337 -10.64 1.02 -18.06
N PHE A 338 -10.84 1.70 -16.93
CA PHE A 338 -11.74 1.26 -15.86
C PHE A 338 -13.23 1.35 -16.23
N PHE A 339 -13.57 2.03 -17.33
CA PHE A 339 -14.96 2.13 -17.79
C PHE A 339 -15.37 0.93 -18.62
N LEU A 340 -14.46 0.30 -19.33
CA LEU A 340 -14.71 -0.81 -20.25
C LEU A 340 -15.43 -1.99 -19.60
N PRO A 341 -15.09 -2.46 -18.38
CA PRO A 341 -15.79 -3.56 -17.72
C PRO A 341 -17.27 -3.26 -17.52
N GLY A 342 -17.60 -2.13 -16.89
CA GLY A 342 -18.96 -1.71 -16.62
C GLY A 342 -19.78 -1.50 -17.89
N LEU A 343 -19.20 -0.88 -18.91
CA LEU A 343 -19.84 -0.67 -20.21
C LEU A 343 -20.10 -1.98 -20.95
N THR A 344 -19.20 -2.96 -20.82
CA THR A 344 -19.34 -4.28 -21.41
C THR A 344 -20.50 -5.05 -20.73
N ILE A 345 -20.53 -5.06 -19.38
CA ILE A 345 -21.63 -5.68 -18.63
C ILE A 345 -22.96 -5.01 -19.00
N HIS A 346 -23.03 -3.68 -18.99
CA HIS A 346 -24.22 -2.93 -19.39
C HIS A 346 -24.70 -3.34 -20.79
N THR A 347 -23.78 -3.45 -21.75
CA THR A 347 -24.08 -3.84 -23.13
C THR A 347 -24.72 -5.23 -23.20
N ILE A 348 -24.17 -6.19 -22.45
CA ILE A 348 -24.68 -7.58 -22.45
C ILE A 348 -26.05 -7.65 -21.78
N GLU A 349 -26.19 -7.08 -20.58
CA GLU A 349 -27.41 -7.15 -19.78
C GLU A 349 -28.59 -6.43 -20.46
N ASN A 350 -28.34 -5.24 -21.00
CA ASN A 350 -29.39 -4.42 -21.61
C ASN A 350 -29.54 -4.60 -23.13
N ARG A 351 -28.66 -5.40 -23.76
CA ARG A 351 -28.57 -5.55 -25.25
C ARG A 351 -28.45 -4.19 -25.95
N ASP A 352 -27.73 -3.26 -25.32
CA ASP A 352 -27.54 -1.89 -25.79
C ASP A 352 -26.06 -1.48 -25.77
N SER A 353 -25.46 -1.39 -26.96
CA SER A 353 -24.03 -1.06 -27.11
C SER A 353 -23.75 0.43 -27.25
N ARG A 354 -24.74 1.32 -27.19
CA ARG A 354 -24.57 2.76 -27.49
C ARG A 354 -23.52 3.42 -26.60
N ALA A 355 -23.58 3.17 -25.30
CA ALA A 355 -22.62 3.73 -24.35
C ALA A 355 -21.20 3.22 -24.60
N LEU A 356 -21.02 1.92 -24.82
CA LEU A 356 -19.72 1.31 -25.15
C LEU A 356 -19.14 1.88 -26.45
N ILE A 357 -19.96 2.00 -27.50
CA ILE A 357 -19.53 2.59 -28.79
C ILE A 357 -19.16 4.06 -28.62
N THR A 358 -19.90 4.82 -27.82
CA THR A 358 -19.61 6.23 -27.55
C THR A 358 -18.24 6.35 -26.86
N TRP A 359 -18.00 5.55 -25.83
CA TRP A 359 -16.70 5.51 -25.14
C TRP A 359 -15.54 5.11 -26.08
N ALA A 360 -15.72 4.05 -26.88
CA ALA A 360 -14.70 3.62 -27.84
C ALA A 360 -14.35 4.74 -28.86
N LYS A 361 -15.37 5.46 -29.37
CA LYS A 361 -15.16 6.61 -30.27
C LYS A 361 -14.43 7.75 -29.57
N GLU A 362 -14.72 8.00 -28.29
CA GLU A 362 -14.05 9.02 -27.50
C GLU A 362 -12.56 8.71 -27.35
N ILE A 363 -12.19 7.50 -26.89
CA ILE A 363 -10.80 7.04 -26.78
C ILE A 363 -10.05 7.21 -28.11
N ILE A 364 -10.66 6.76 -29.22
CA ILE A 364 -10.03 6.83 -30.55
C ILE A 364 -9.86 8.29 -30.98
N SER A 365 -10.88 9.12 -30.83
CA SER A 365 -10.84 10.52 -31.26
C SER A 365 -9.84 11.36 -30.47
N LYS A 366 -9.67 11.06 -29.16
CA LYS A 366 -8.71 11.72 -28.29
C LYS A 366 -7.30 11.13 -28.39
N GLY A 367 -7.15 9.97 -29.06
CA GLY A 367 -5.84 9.29 -29.23
C GLY A 367 -5.26 8.76 -27.92
N TYR A 368 -6.11 8.37 -26.97
CA TYR A 368 -5.64 7.88 -25.69
C TYR A 368 -4.95 6.52 -25.79
N LYS A 369 -3.89 6.36 -25.02
CA LYS A 369 -3.18 5.09 -24.86
C LYS A 369 -3.75 4.36 -23.66
N THR A 370 -4.51 3.29 -23.90
CA THR A 370 -5.23 2.59 -22.84
C THR A 370 -4.69 1.19 -22.59
N VAL A 371 -4.76 0.77 -21.34
CA VAL A 371 -4.67 -0.64 -20.93
C VAL A 371 -6.10 -1.12 -20.73
N ASN A 372 -6.62 -1.83 -21.69
CA ASN A 372 -8.00 -2.34 -21.69
C ASN A 372 -8.08 -3.62 -20.85
N MET A 373 -9.12 -3.75 -20.04
CA MET A 373 -9.35 -4.93 -19.22
C MET A 373 -10.86 -5.17 -19.05
N LEU A 374 -11.25 -6.41 -18.79
CA LEU A 374 -12.61 -6.77 -18.38
C LEU A 374 -12.71 -7.09 -16.90
N GLY A 375 -11.61 -7.18 -16.21
CA GLY A 375 -11.43 -7.35 -14.79
C GLY A 375 -9.98 -7.17 -14.42
N CYS A 376 -9.70 -6.98 -13.13
CA CYS A 376 -8.34 -6.85 -12.59
C CYS A 376 -8.15 -7.81 -11.41
N HIS A 377 -7.14 -7.54 -10.58
CA HIS A 377 -6.82 -8.35 -9.40
C HIS A 377 -7.65 -7.97 -8.15
N ASP A 378 -8.38 -6.86 -8.21
CA ASP A 378 -9.27 -6.36 -7.15
C ASP A 378 -10.66 -7.00 -7.22
#